data_21e3ad6afa4f8f1f1c3b7cfeb14c4c61
#
_entry.id   21e3ad6afa4f8f1f1c3b7cfeb14c4c61
#
_cell.length_a   1.000
_cell.length_b   1.000
_cell.length_c   1.000
_cell.angle_alpha   90.00
_cell.angle_beta   90.00
_cell.angle_gamma   90.00
#
_symmetry.space_group_name_H-M   'P 1'
#
loop_
_entity.id
_entity.type
_entity.pdbx_description
1 polymer ?
#
loop_
_entity_poly.entity_id
_entity_poly.type
_entity_poly.pdbx_seq_one_letter_code
_entity_poly.pdbx_strand_id
1 'polypeptide(L)'
;MEAKRRALQLAQAGVPVYPLAPGSKTPPKGHHGYREATTDPDAVLRWADDWGLGIDLFTAGIVVLDLDRPGTDRNGHAVHGGKNGVKALKIYLEQHQRQLPHPMYAEQTPHGGLHLFFKLDKPLERPTRKTNALPGVDILGDFVIVAPSEIDGAP
;
A
#
# COMPACT_ATOMS: atom_id res chain seq x y z
N MET A 1 -8.00 16.41 -3.42
CA MET A 1 -7.37 17.29 -2.37
C MET A 1 -6.76 16.51 -1.20
N GLU A 2 -7.41 15.47 -0.69
CA GLU A 2 -6.92 14.76 0.51
C GLU A 2 -5.65 13.94 0.25
N ALA A 3 -5.60 13.19 -0.85
CA ALA A 3 -4.40 12.43 -1.24
C ALA A 3 -3.17 13.33 -1.44
N LYS A 4 -3.33 14.47 -2.10
CA LYS A 4 -2.25 15.45 -2.29
C LYS A 4 -1.75 16.01 -0.96
N ARG A 5 -2.65 16.34 -0.01
CA ARG A 5 -2.27 16.80 1.33
C ARG A 5 -1.46 15.74 2.08
N ARG A 6 -1.90 14.47 2.02
CA ARG A 6 -1.18 13.35 2.63
C ARG A 6 0.17 13.11 1.94
N ALA A 7 0.22 13.21 0.61
CA ALA A 7 1.47 13.10 -0.14
C ALA A 7 2.49 14.15 0.30
N LEU A 8 2.05 15.41 0.50
CA LEU A 8 2.91 16.47 1.02
C LEU A 8 3.47 16.15 2.41
N GLN A 9 2.63 15.65 3.32
CA GLN A 9 3.07 15.27 4.67
C GLN A 9 4.09 14.13 4.62
N LEU A 10 3.88 13.12 3.78
CA LEU A 10 4.80 12.00 3.61
C LEU A 10 6.11 12.45 2.97
N ALA A 11 6.07 13.25 1.91
CA ALA A 11 7.27 13.79 1.26
C ALA A 11 8.11 14.61 2.24
N GLN A 12 7.47 15.48 3.04
CA GLN A 12 8.14 16.27 4.09
C GLN A 12 8.76 15.40 5.19
N ALA A 13 8.16 14.22 5.45
CA ALA A 13 8.71 13.23 6.38
C ALA A 13 9.80 12.33 5.74
N GLY A 14 10.18 12.59 4.49
CA GLY A 14 11.21 11.84 3.77
C GLY A 14 10.73 10.51 3.18
N VAL A 15 9.42 10.31 3.06
CA VAL A 15 8.83 9.13 2.42
C VAL A 15 8.59 9.42 0.94
N PRO A 16 9.22 8.68 0.00
CA PRO A 16 9.05 8.90 -1.42
C PRO A 16 7.64 8.55 -1.89
N VAL A 17 6.96 9.49 -2.52
CA VAL A 17 5.58 9.38 -2.99
C VAL A 17 5.48 9.54 -4.50
N TYR A 18 4.47 8.93 -5.12
CA TYR A 18 4.20 9.08 -6.55
C TYR A 18 2.69 9.18 -6.82
N PRO A 19 2.28 9.85 -7.91
CA PRO A 19 0.87 10.05 -8.22
C PRO A 19 0.25 8.83 -8.90
N LEU A 20 -1.06 8.67 -8.70
CA LEU A 20 -1.92 7.72 -9.40
C LEU A 20 -3.03 8.47 -10.14
N ALA A 21 -3.43 7.95 -11.29
CA ALA A 21 -4.59 8.48 -12.01
C ALA A 21 -5.87 8.31 -11.16
N PRO A 22 -6.86 9.20 -11.29
CA PRO A 22 -8.09 9.13 -10.52
C PRO A 22 -8.78 7.78 -10.62
N GLY A 23 -9.16 7.18 -9.48
CA GLY A 23 -9.85 5.89 -9.41
C GLY A 23 -9.05 4.69 -9.91
N SER A 24 -7.73 4.81 -10.07
CA SER A 24 -6.89 3.84 -10.76
C SER A 24 -5.69 3.41 -9.93
N LYS A 25 -5.16 2.21 -10.26
CA LYS A 25 -3.89 1.69 -9.73
C LYS A 25 -2.68 2.07 -10.60
N THR A 26 -2.90 2.80 -11.70
CA THR A 26 -1.85 3.17 -12.65
C THR A 26 -1.45 4.63 -12.50
N PRO A 27 -0.21 5.00 -12.83
CA PRO A 27 0.20 6.40 -12.83
C PRO A 27 -0.56 7.21 -13.90
N PRO A 28 -0.67 8.54 -13.73
CA PRO A 28 -1.24 9.42 -14.75
C PRO A 28 -0.44 9.35 -16.05
N LYS A 29 -1.07 9.76 -17.17
CA LYS A 29 -0.38 9.81 -18.47
C LYS A 29 0.88 10.68 -18.39
N GLY A 30 2.00 10.14 -18.86
CA GLY A 30 3.30 10.82 -18.82
C GLY A 30 4.09 10.63 -17.52
N HIS A 31 3.55 9.87 -16.59
CA HIS A 31 4.21 9.48 -15.33
C HIS A 31 4.61 8.01 -15.32
N HIS A 32 5.63 7.66 -14.53
CA HIS A 32 6.26 6.34 -14.51
C HIS A 32 6.09 5.60 -13.17
N GLY A 33 5.13 6.04 -12.34
CA GLY A 33 4.81 5.41 -11.05
C GLY A 33 5.95 5.53 -10.04
N TYR A 34 6.20 4.48 -9.29
CA TYR A 34 7.19 4.48 -8.21
C TYR A 34 8.62 4.82 -8.65
N ARG A 35 8.94 4.66 -9.95
CA ARG A 35 10.27 4.99 -10.49
C ARG A 35 10.58 6.49 -10.50
N GLU A 36 9.56 7.33 -10.37
CA GLU A 36 9.69 8.78 -10.25
C GLU A 36 9.20 9.30 -8.89
N ALA A 37 9.13 8.38 -7.89
CA ALA A 37 8.75 8.76 -6.54
C ALA A 37 9.67 9.87 -6.00
N THR A 38 9.09 10.82 -5.29
CA THR A 38 9.78 12.03 -4.84
C THR A 38 9.52 12.32 -3.38
N THR A 39 10.50 12.91 -2.71
CA THR A 39 10.37 13.55 -1.40
C THR A 39 10.34 15.07 -1.50
N ASP A 40 10.31 15.63 -2.73
CA ASP A 40 10.23 17.06 -2.98
C ASP A 40 8.78 17.56 -2.86
N PRO A 41 8.44 18.39 -1.85
CA PRO A 41 7.09 18.93 -1.70
C PRO A 41 6.65 19.79 -2.89
N ASP A 42 7.57 20.52 -3.54
CA ASP A 42 7.25 21.36 -4.68
C ASP A 42 6.84 20.53 -5.90
N ALA A 43 7.43 19.33 -6.06
CA ALA A 43 6.98 18.37 -7.07
C ALA A 43 5.54 17.90 -6.78
N VAL A 44 5.23 17.57 -5.52
CA VAL A 44 3.89 17.13 -5.11
C VAL A 44 2.85 18.24 -5.26
N LEU A 45 3.20 19.48 -5.00
CA LEU A 45 2.31 20.63 -5.18
C LEU A 45 1.80 20.79 -6.63
N ARG A 46 2.56 20.31 -7.62
CA ARG A 46 2.19 20.32 -9.04
C ARG A 46 1.23 19.20 -9.46
N TRP A 47 0.95 18.23 -8.58
CA TRP A 47 -0.02 17.18 -8.87
C TRP A 47 -1.44 17.73 -9.03
N ALA A 48 -2.28 17.06 -9.82
CA ALA A 48 -3.70 17.37 -9.86
C ALA A 48 -4.38 16.99 -8.54
N ASP A 49 -5.44 17.69 -8.19
CA ASP A 49 -6.10 17.55 -6.88
C ASP A 49 -6.91 16.26 -6.73
N ASP A 50 -7.26 15.63 -7.85
CA ASP A 50 -8.02 14.38 -7.94
C ASP A 50 -7.12 13.12 -8.09
N TRP A 51 -5.79 13.29 -8.10
CA TRP A 51 -4.87 12.17 -8.20
C TRP A 51 -4.78 11.39 -6.88
N GLY A 52 -4.63 10.07 -7.02
CA GLY A 52 -4.33 9.17 -5.91
C GLY A 52 -2.84 9.19 -5.53
N LEU A 53 -2.49 8.36 -4.57
CA LEU A 53 -1.20 8.36 -3.90
C LEU A 53 -0.63 6.93 -3.78
N GLY A 54 0.63 6.76 -4.17
CA GLY A 54 1.44 5.58 -3.88
C GLY A 54 2.73 5.94 -3.17
N ILE A 55 3.35 4.95 -2.54
CA ILE A 55 4.64 5.05 -1.83
C ILE A 55 5.62 4.10 -2.47
N ASP A 56 6.86 4.55 -2.71
CA ASP A 56 8.01 3.70 -2.99
C ASP A 56 8.56 3.13 -1.67
N LEU A 57 8.17 1.90 -1.38
CA LEU A 57 8.53 1.21 -0.14
C LEU A 57 10.02 0.86 -0.08
N PHE A 58 10.60 0.51 -1.23
CA PHE A 58 12.00 0.11 -1.29
C PHE A 58 12.91 1.26 -0.85
N THR A 59 12.74 2.43 -1.46
CA THR A 59 13.54 3.61 -1.10
C THR A 59 13.22 4.11 0.31
N ALA A 60 11.97 3.98 0.77
CA ALA A 60 11.58 4.32 2.13
C ALA A 60 12.15 3.39 3.20
N GLY A 61 12.64 2.20 2.84
CA GLY A 61 13.07 1.15 3.78
C GLY A 61 11.91 0.59 4.60
N ILE A 62 10.76 0.39 3.94
CA ILE A 62 9.52 -0.09 4.55
C ILE A 62 9.09 -1.37 3.85
N VAL A 63 8.51 -2.29 4.61
CA VAL A 63 7.77 -3.45 4.08
C VAL A 63 6.32 -3.38 4.53
N VAL A 64 5.40 -3.81 3.67
CA VAL A 64 3.97 -3.87 3.97
C VAL A 64 3.51 -5.32 3.90
N LEU A 65 2.72 -5.74 4.88
CA LEU A 65 1.87 -6.91 4.78
C LEU A 65 0.50 -6.44 4.31
N ASP A 66 0.11 -6.89 3.13
CA ASP A 66 -1.23 -6.67 2.58
C ASP A 66 -2.08 -7.91 2.88
N LEU A 67 -3.09 -7.71 3.72
CA LEU A 67 -3.94 -8.77 4.26
C LEU A 67 -5.33 -8.63 3.66
N ASP A 68 -5.65 -9.50 2.72
CA ASP A 68 -7.00 -9.60 2.16
C ASP A 68 -8.02 -10.01 3.23
N ARG A 69 -9.23 -9.47 3.12
CA ARG A 69 -10.39 -9.93 3.88
C ARG A 69 -11.47 -10.43 2.95
N PRO A 70 -12.24 -11.45 3.35
CA PRO A 70 -13.41 -11.87 2.60
C PRO A 70 -14.41 -10.71 2.56
N GLY A 71 -14.99 -10.50 1.40
CA GLY A 71 -15.98 -9.46 1.17
C GLY A 71 -16.62 -9.64 -0.18
N THR A 72 -17.52 -8.72 -0.54
CA THR A 72 -18.15 -8.67 -1.86
C THR A 72 -17.96 -7.29 -2.47
N ASP A 73 -17.85 -7.25 -3.79
CA ASP A 73 -17.91 -6.00 -4.54
C ASP A 73 -19.35 -5.44 -4.56
N ARG A 74 -19.52 -4.27 -5.20
CA ARG A 74 -20.84 -3.63 -5.34
C ARG A 74 -21.88 -4.48 -6.10
N ASN A 75 -21.43 -5.51 -6.81
CA ASN A 75 -22.28 -6.44 -7.58
C ASN A 75 -22.54 -7.74 -6.81
N GLY A 76 -22.07 -7.86 -5.57
CA GLY A 76 -22.22 -9.06 -4.74
C GLY A 76 -21.26 -10.20 -5.05
N HIS A 77 -20.23 -9.99 -5.90
CA HIS A 77 -19.22 -11.00 -6.18
C HIS A 77 -18.14 -11.00 -5.09
N ALA A 78 -17.69 -12.20 -4.70
CA ALA A 78 -16.60 -12.34 -3.73
C ALA A 78 -15.33 -11.64 -4.24
N VAL A 79 -14.79 -10.71 -3.47
CA VAL A 79 -13.46 -10.13 -3.71
C VAL A 79 -12.37 -11.05 -3.18
N HIS A 80 -11.17 -10.97 -3.77
CA HIS A 80 -9.99 -11.76 -3.39
C HIS A 80 -10.22 -13.28 -3.32
N GLY A 81 -11.22 -13.81 -4.05
CA GLY A 81 -11.57 -15.23 -4.03
C GLY A 81 -12.01 -15.74 -2.65
N GLY A 82 -12.56 -14.88 -1.80
CA GLY A 82 -12.99 -15.22 -0.44
C GLY A 82 -11.86 -15.50 0.55
N LYS A 83 -10.60 -15.18 0.19
CA LYS A 83 -9.43 -15.37 1.06
C LYS A 83 -9.51 -14.46 2.28
N ASN A 84 -8.96 -14.95 3.39
CA ASN A 84 -8.85 -14.21 4.65
C ASN A 84 -7.40 -14.22 5.14
N GLY A 85 -6.62 -13.24 4.71
CA GLY A 85 -5.20 -13.09 5.06
C GLY A 85 -4.98 -12.85 6.55
N VAL A 86 -5.89 -12.12 7.20
CA VAL A 86 -5.81 -11.90 8.67
C VAL A 86 -5.87 -13.23 9.41
N LYS A 87 -6.83 -14.10 9.04
CA LYS A 87 -6.95 -15.44 9.64
C LYS A 87 -5.76 -16.32 9.31
N ALA A 88 -5.32 -16.32 8.04
CA ALA A 88 -4.18 -17.13 7.60
C ALA A 88 -2.88 -16.74 8.33
N LEU A 89 -2.63 -15.44 8.47
CA LEU A 89 -1.47 -14.94 9.21
C LEU A 89 -1.52 -15.32 10.68
N LYS A 90 -2.68 -15.17 11.33
CA LYS A 90 -2.85 -15.56 12.75
C LYS A 90 -2.53 -17.04 12.97
N ILE A 91 -3.09 -17.92 12.15
CA ILE A 91 -2.83 -19.37 12.22
C ILE A 91 -1.34 -19.67 12.04
N TYR A 92 -0.71 -19.05 11.03
CA TYR A 92 0.72 -19.23 10.78
C TYR A 92 1.57 -18.84 11.98
N LEU A 93 1.31 -17.68 12.58
CA LEU A 93 2.06 -17.19 13.74
C LEU A 93 1.87 -18.10 14.96
N GLU A 94 0.66 -18.58 15.22
CA GLU A 94 0.36 -19.53 16.30
C GLU A 94 1.09 -20.86 16.09
N GLN A 95 1.02 -21.45 14.89
CA GLN A 95 1.68 -22.72 14.56
C GLN A 95 3.21 -22.67 14.67
N HIS A 96 3.82 -21.52 14.39
CA HIS A 96 5.26 -21.33 14.43
C HIS A 96 5.74 -20.65 15.71
N GLN A 97 4.85 -20.41 16.68
CA GLN A 97 5.16 -19.71 17.93
C GLN A 97 5.89 -18.38 17.69
N ARG A 98 5.41 -17.59 16.71
CA ARG A 98 5.96 -16.31 16.31
C ARG A 98 5.01 -15.18 16.62
N GLN A 99 5.56 -13.98 16.77
CA GLN A 99 4.80 -12.74 16.90
C GLN A 99 5.29 -11.74 15.86
N LEU A 100 4.38 -10.94 15.32
CA LEU A 100 4.78 -9.80 14.52
C LEU A 100 5.31 -8.68 15.44
N PRO A 101 6.32 -7.92 14.98
CA PRO A 101 6.63 -6.64 15.63
C PRO A 101 5.43 -5.71 15.52
N HIS A 102 5.42 -4.65 16.34
CA HIS A 102 4.40 -3.62 16.19
C HIS A 102 4.55 -2.90 14.84
N PRO A 103 3.49 -2.79 14.04
CA PRO A 103 3.54 -2.00 12.82
C PRO A 103 3.71 -0.51 13.17
N MET A 104 4.51 0.20 12.39
CA MET A 104 4.65 1.66 12.54
C MET A 104 3.37 2.41 12.13
N TYR A 105 2.58 1.80 11.26
CA TYR A 105 1.32 2.33 10.75
C TYR A 105 0.44 1.18 10.22
N ALA A 106 -0.86 1.36 10.25
CA ALA A 106 -1.84 0.45 9.67
C ALA A 106 -2.97 1.24 9.02
N GLU A 107 -3.48 0.75 7.91
CA GLU A 107 -4.63 1.32 7.23
C GLU A 107 -5.55 0.24 6.68
N GLN A 108 -6.81 0.61 6.45
CA GLN A 108 -7.76 -0.24 5.74
C GLN A 108 -7.62 -0.03 4.24
N THR A 109 -7.66 -1.11 3.47
CA THR A 109 -7.66 -1.03 2.00
C THR A 109 -9.08 -0.77 1.47
N PRO A 110 -9.23 -0.27 0.22
CA PRO A 110 -10.53 0.02 -0.38
C PRO A 110 -11.55 -1.13 -0.35
N HIS A 111 -11.09 -2.37 -0.32
CA HIS A 111 -11.95 -3.56 -0.25
C HIS A 111 -12.00 -4.19 1.15
N GLY A 112 -11.69 -3.42 2.19
CA GLY A 112 -11.81 -3.86 3.58
C GLY A 112 -10.68 -4.71 4.13
N GLY A 113 -9.61 -4.94 3.36
CA GLY A 113 -8.38 -5.56 3.82
C GLY A 113 -7.57 -4.63 4.72
N LEU A 114 -6.35 -5.02 5.05
CA LEU A 114 -5.44 -4.25 5.90
C LEU A 114 -4.04 -4.16 5.28
N HIS A 115 -3.47 -2.98 5.27
CA HIS A 115 -2.03 -2.78 5.12
C HIS A 115 -1.39 -2.59 6.50
N LEU A 116 -0.38 -3.39 6.82
CA LEU A 116 0.45 -3.22 8.01
C LEU A 116 1.87 -2.83 7.57
N PHE A 117 2.33 -1.66 7.99
CA PHE A 117 3.61 -1.08 7.59
C PHE A 117 4.67 -1.33 8.67
N PHE A 118 5.84 -1.81 8.25
CA PHE A 118 6.96 -2.09 9.14
C PHE A 118 8.23 -1.40 8.62
N LYS A 119 8.91 -0.67 9.48
CA LYS A 119 10.23 -0.14 9.17
C LYS A 119 11.25 -1.27 9.22
N LEU A 120 12.12 -1.34 8.22
CA LEU A 120 13.21 -2.30 8.17
C LEU A 120 14.45 -1.77 8.91
N ASP A 121 15.08 -2.60 9.70
CA ASP A 121 16.38 -2.30 10.34
C ASP A 121 17.52 -2.27 9.33
N LYS A 122 17.38 -3.05 8.26
CA LYS A 122 18.32 -3.11 7.14
C LYS A 122 17.55 -2.96 5.83
N PRO A 123 18.06 -2.16 4.88
CA PRO A 123 17.41 -2.01 3.59
C PRO A 123 17.37 -3.35 2.84
N LEU A 124 16.37 -3.52 2.00
CA LEU A 124 16.33 -4.62 1.04
C LEU A 124 17.43 -4.42 -0.01
N GLU A 125 17.98 -5.50 -0.53
CA GLU A 125 18.97 -5.45 -1.62
C GLU A 125 18.37 -5.01 -2.95
N ARG A 126 17.06 -5.27 -3.13
CA ARG A 126 16.29 -4.92 -4.33
C ARG A 126 14.80 -4.78 -4.00
N PRO A 127 14.04 -4.04 -4.82
CA PRO A 127 12.57 -4.03 -4.73
C PRO A 127 12.04 -5.46 -4.81
N THR A 128 11.19 -5.86 -3.87
CA THR A 128 10.72 -7.24 -3.75
C THR A 128 9.22 -7.27 -3.46
N ARG A 129 8.51 -8.17 -4.15
CA ARG A 129 7.09 -8.46 -3.90
C ARG A 129 6.90 -9.96 -3.83
N LYS A 130 6.20 -10.45 -2.81
CA LYS A 130 5.82 -11.85 -2.70
C LYS A 130 4.30 -11.93 -2.54
N THR A 131 3.63 -12.29 -3.63
CA THR A 131 2.19 -12.50 -3.63
C THR A 131 1.84 -13.89 -3.10
N ASN A 132 0.70 -14.01 -2.42
CA ASN A 132 0.26 -15.24 -1.78
C ASN A 132 1.36 -15.91 -0.92
N ALA A 133 2.08 -15.13 -0.12
CA ALA A 133 3.02 -15.67 0.87
C ALA A 133 2.31 -16.63 1.83
N LEU A 134 1.05 -16.30 2.17
CA LEU A 134 0.01 -17.17 2.73
C LEU A 134 -1.28 -16.85 1.96
N PRO A 135 -2.33 -17.69 2.05
CA PRO A 135 -3.62 -17.39 1.41
C PRO A 135 -4.16 -16.02 1.83
N GLY A 136 -4.21 -15.06 0.89
CA GLY A 136 -4.65 -13.69 1.14
C GLY A 136 -3.64 -12.80 1.88
N VAL A 137 -2.36 -13.16 1.88
CA VAL A 137 -1.27 -12.36 2.43
C VAL A 137 -0.22 -12.10 1.37
N ASP A 138 -0.02 -10.83 1.02
CA ASP A 138 1.07 -10.37 0.17
C ASP A 138 2.12 -9.63 1.00
N ILE A 139 3.38 -9.79 0.64
CA ILE A 139 4.51 -9.06 1.24
C ILE A 139 5.04 -8.09 0.18
N LEU A 140 4.92 -6.79 0.46
CA LEU A 140 5.28 -5.72 -0.44
C LEU A 140 6.52 -4.99 0.07
N GLY A 141 7.59 -4.98 -0.71
CA GLY A 141 8.82 -4.25 -0.45
C GLY A 141 9.30 -3.50 -1.69
N ASP A 142 8.38 -3.27 -2.64
CA ASP A 142 8.57 -2.47 -3.85
C ASP A 142 7.79 -1.16 -3.78
N PHE A 143 6.47 -1.21 -3.91
CA PHE A 143 5.58 -0.06 -3.81
C PHE A 143 4.19 -0.47 -3.33
N VAL A 144 3.40 0.50 -2.86
CA VAL A 144 2.03 0.31 -2.41
C VAL A 144 1.16 1.52 -2.71
N ILE A 145 -0.10 1.29 -2.99
CA ILE A 145 -1.14 2.32 -3.06
C ILE A 145 -1.69 2.51 -1.65
N VAL A 146 -1.84 3.74 -1.22
CA VAL A 146 -2.25 4.07 0.15
C VAL A 146 -3.46 4.99 0.19
N ALA A 147 -4.16 4.94 1.31
CA ALA A 147 -5.27 5.86 1.57
C ALA A 147 -4.80 7.33 1.56
N PRO A 148 -5.63 8.25 1.13
CA PRO A 148 -7.03 8.13 0.74
C PRO A 148 -7.23 7.96 -0.79
N SER A 149 -6.49 7.05 -1.42
CA SER A 149 -6.69 6.75 -2.85
C SER A 149 -7.97 5.95 -3.05
N GLU A 150 -8.79 6.38 -3.97
CA GLU A 150 -9.97 5.64 -4.41
C GLU A 150 -9.59 4.69 -5.53
N ILE A 151 -10.09 3.45 -5.46
CA ILE A 151 -9.91 2.44 -6.50
C ILE A 151 -11.28 1.93 -6.91
N ASP A 152 -11.60 2.04 -8.19
CA ASP A 152 -12.91 1.63 -8.74
C ASP A 152 -14.11 2.24 -7.97
N GLY A 153 -13.95 3.46 -7.43
CA GLY A 153 -14.94 4.17 -6.64
C GLY A 153 -15.09 3.66 -5.20
N ALA A 154 -14.16 2.87 -4.70
CA ALA A 154 -14.01 2.55 -3.28
C ALA A 154 -12.87 3.39 -2.68
N PRO A 155 -13.10 4.05 -1.52
CA PRO A 155 -12.10 4.86 -0.82
C PRO A 155 -11.00 4.02 -0.17
#